data_3df0fc0be654cab77e9ca8b2e0e863b1
#
_entry.id   3df0fc0be654cab77e9ca8b2e0e863b1
#
_cell.length_a   1.000
_cell.length_b   1.000
_cell.length_c   1.000
_cell.angle_alpha   90.00
_cell.angle_beta   90.00
_cell.angle_gamma   90.00
#
_symmetry.space_group_name_H-M   'P 1'
#
loop_
_entity.id
_entity.type
_entity.pdbx_description
1 polymer ?
#
loop_
_entity_poly.entity_id
_entity_poly.type
_entity_poly.pdbx_seq_one_letter_code
_entity_poly.pdbx_strand_id
1 'polypeptide(L)'
;MKKIGILIIAAAFICQAYAQGTTVTEKEAGEKGSTSAKGDNIKVIIGKDLITVEDSDSSLKIMVRNRGVSILESLEGPRVKIEKFDAPVQSDYESTRRYQDYDKKPGSRGARSFRGHWSGLEFGLGNYTYLRSMDLPDDISYMSLITGKSHTFNFNISQLSMGLTRHFGLVTGIGLNWNCYRFEGNNSITVGPDRVITELVPPDGSSVKKSKFSTLYLNVPALIELQIPAGYSNRLNIAAGVIGGIKLNAATRIVFQDKEVLKTNGDFNLNLFRAGLTARVGYENFMLFGTYYATPWFRELKGPNGYNPEPFEIGIAFTFNN
;
A
#
# COMPACT_ATOMS: atom_id res chain seq x y z
N MET A 1 -8.53 4.44 -18.59
CA MET A 1 -8.62 5.43 -17.48
C MET A 1 -10.02 5.54 -16.83
N LYS A 2 -11.16 5.41 -17.55
CA LYS A 2 -12.51 5.49 -16.94
C LYS A 2 -12.86 4.34 -15.97
N LYS A 3 -12.21 3.16 -16.06
CA LYS A 3 -12.54 2.00 -15.22
C LYS A 3 -11.87 2.01 -13.83
N ILE A 4 -10.75 2.73 -13.64
CA ILE A 4 -10.05 2.83 -12.34
C ILE A 4 -10.76 3.80 -11.41
N GLY A 5 -11.29 4.92 -11.94
CA GLY A 5 -12.09 5.87 -11.16
C GLY A 5 -13.35 5.27 -10.54
N ILE A 6 -13.97 4.30 -11.22
CA ILE A 6 -15.18 3.61 -10.73
C ILE A 6 -14.88 2.71 -9.53
N LEU A 7 -13.69 2.10 -9.48
CA LEU A 7 -13.30 1.22 -8.37
C LEU A 7 -13.06 2.01 -7.07
N ILE A 8 -12.47 3.21 -7.17
CA ILE A 8 -12.21 4.10 -6.02
C ILE A 8 -13.53 4.67 -5.49
N ILE A 9 -14.46 5.03 -6.38
CA ILE A 9 -15.79 5.52 -5.99
C ILE A 9 -16.63 4.40 -5.36
N ALA A 10 -16.55 3.17 -5.86
CA ALA A 10 -17.24 2.02 -5.28
C ALA A 10 -16.73 1.69 -3.87
N ALA A 11 -15.42 1.77 -3.62
CA ALA A 11 -14.85 1.58 -2.28
C ALA A 11 -15.30 2.67 -1.29
N ALA A 12 -15.41 3.92 -1.73
CA ALA A 12 -15.92 5.03 -0.90
C ALA A 12 -17.41 4.90 -0.56
N PHE A 13 -18.25 4.42 -1.51
CA PHE A 13 -19.68 4.19 -1.27
C PHE A 13 -19.94 3.02 -0.31
N ILE A 14 -19.15 1.95 -0.38
CA ILE A 14 -19.23 0.83 0.55
C ILE A 14 -18.87 1.28 1.97
N CYS A 15 -17.85 2.13 2.14
CA CYS A 15 -17.49 2.73 3.43
C CYS A 15 -18.61 3.55 4.04
N GLN A 16 -19.37 4.32 3.24
CA GLN A 16 -20.44 5.18 3.74
C GLN A 16 -21.68 4.39 4.17
N ALA A 17 -22.00 3.27 3.53
CA ALA A 17 -23.11 2.40 3.89
C ALA A 17 -22.86 1.65 5.23
N TYR A 18 -21.63 1.25 5.52
CA TYR A 18 -21.28 0.58 6.78
C TYR A 18 -21.23 1.52 8.00
N ALA A 19 -20.85 2.78 7.79
CA ALA A 19 -20.82 3.78 8.88
C ALA A 19 -22.21 4.15 9.42
N GLN A 20 -23.28 3.82 8.69
CA GLN A 20 -24.65 4.16 9.08
C GLN A 20 -25.46 2.98 9.70
N GLY A 21 -24.82 1.85 10.00
CA GLY A 21 -25.48 0.76 10.74
C GLY A 21 -26.66 0.10 10.04
N THR A 22 -26.71 0.12 8.71
CA THR A 22 -27.83 -0.44 7.95
C THR A 22 -27.63 -1.94 7.71
N THR A 23 -28.53 -2.74 8.25
CA THR A 23 -28.69 -4.17 7.95
C THR A 23 -29.00 -4.32 6.46
N VAL A 24 -28.12 -4.94 5.69
CA VAL A 24 -28.33 -5.21 4.27
C VAL A 24 -29.15 -6.50 4.16
N THR A 25 -30.41 -6.37 3.79
CA THR A 25 -31.26 -7.48 3.34
C THR A 25 -30.91 -7.84 1.91
N GLU A 26 -30.77 -9.13 1.63
CA GLU A 26 -30.50 -9.73 0.33
C GLU A 26 -31.43 -9.20 -0.77
N LYS A 27 -30.86 -8.65 -1.85
CA LYS A 27 -31.47 -8.62 -3.19
C LYS A 27 -30.39 -8.82 -4.23
N GLU A 28 -30.66 -9.79 -5.11
CA GLU A 28 -29.83 -10.18 -6.24
C GLU A 28 -29.48 -9.01 -7.14
N ALA A 29 -28.20 -8.77 -7.36
CA ALA A 29 -27.67 -8.09 -8.53
C ALA A 29 -26.22 -8.53 -8.76
N GLY A 30 -25.90 -8.88 -10.00
CA GLY A 30 -24.71 -9.57 -10.46
C GLY A 30 -23.35 -8.99 -10.02
N GLU A 31 -22.39 -9.88 -9.91
CA GLU A 31 -20.94 -9.67 -9.74
C GLU A 31 -20.50 -8.86 -8.49
N LYS A 32 -20.94 -9.28 -7.31
CA LYS A 32 -20.38 -8.75 -6.05
C LYS A 32 -20.11 -9.90 -5.09
N GLY A 33 -19.04 -9.75 -4.29
CA GLY A 33 -18.71 -10.70 -3.25
C GLY A 33 -19.86 -10.89 -2.26
N SER A 34 -20.09 -12.12 -1.81
CA SER A 34 -21.10 -12.43 -0.81
C SER A 34 -20.45 -12.69 0.56
N THR A 35 -21.07 -12.19 1.61
CA THR A 35 -20.66 -12.42 3.01
C THR A 35 -21.82 -13.12 3.70
N SER A 36 -21.58 -14.29 4.29
CA SER A 36 -22.56 -15.01 5.12
C SER A 36 -22.01 -15.13 6.53
N ALA A 37 -22.75 -14.67 7.51
CA ALA A 37 -22.43 -14.82 8.92
C ALA A 37 -23.51 -15.64 9.61
N LYS A 38 -23.12 -16.75 10.23
CA LYS A 38 -23.98 -17.56 11.09
C LYS A 38 -23.18 -18.02 12.31
N GLY A 39 -23.38 -17.37 13.43
CA GLY A 39 -22.59 -17.58 14.64
C GLY A 39 -21.21 -16.91 14.56
N ASP A 40 -20.21 -17.46 15.23
CA ASP A 40 -18.82 -16.94 15.30
C ASP A 40 -17.97 -17.28 14.06
N ASN A 41 -18.55 -17.89 13.03
CA ASN A 41 -17.86 -18.26 11.79
C ASN A 41 -18.25 -17.30 10.67
N ILE A 42 -17.26 -16.67 10.06
CA ILE A 42 -17.41 -15.72 8.96
C ILE A 42 -16.82 -16.32 7.68
N LYS A 43 -17.61 -16.34 6.60
CA LYS A 43 -17.14 -16.74 5.27
C LYS A 43 -17.27 -15.57 4.29
N VAL A 44 -16.17 -15.21 3.66
CA VAL A 44 -16.11 -14.17 2.65
C VAL A 44 -15.69 -14.77 1.31
N ILE A 45 -16.48 -14.56 0.26
CA ILE A 45 -16.21 -15.05 -1.09
C ILE A 45 -16.06 -13.85 -2.02
N ILE A 46 -14.96 -13.79 -2.76
CA ILE A 46 -14.66 -12.73 -3.71
C ILE A 46 -14.49 -13.34 -5.11
N GLY A 47 -15.24 -12.82 -6.10
CA GLY A 47 -15.05 -13.15 -7.52
C GLY A 47 -15.34 -14.61 -7.87
N LYS A 48 -16.59 -15.09 -7.75
CA LYS A 48 -17.01 -16.44 -8.14
C LYS A 48 -16.04 -17.53 -7.63
N ASP A 49 -15.83 -17.59 -6.34
CA ASP A 49 -14.91 -18.53 -5.67
C ASP A 49 -13.42 -18.35 -6.03
N LEU A 50 -13.03 -17.22 -6.58
CA LEU A 50 -11.62 -16.94 -6.86
C LEU A 50 -10.82 -16.87 -5.56
N ILE A 51 -11.37 -16.19 -4.54
CA ILE A 51 -10.79 -16.12 -3.19
C ILE A 51 -11.90 -16.38 -2.19
N THR A 52 -11.68 -17.35 -1.30
CA THR A 52 -12.55 -17.63 -0.18
C THR A 52 -11.76 -17.52 1.12
N VAL A 53 -12.28 -16.75 2.07
CA VAL A 53 -11.73 -16.63 3.42
C VAL A 53 -12.77 -17.13 4.40
N GLU A 54 -12.42 -18.15 5.19
CA GLU A 54 -13.23 -18.66 6.28
C GLU A 54 -12.47 -18.38 7.58
N ASP A 55 -13.11 -17.66 8.48
CA ASP A 55 -12.59 -17.30 9.79
C ASP A 55 -13.50 -17.84 10.86
N SER A 56 -12.91 -18.55 11.83
CA SER A 56 -13.58 -19.09 13.01
C SER A 56 -12.73 -18.79 14.24
N ASP A 57 -13.28 -18.97 15.43
CA ASP A 57 -12.59 -18.67 16.69
C ASP A 57 -11.21 -19.32 16.86
N SER A 58 -10.98 -20.47 16.22
CA SER A 58 -9.74 -21.25 16.34
C SER A 58 -9.04 -21.54 15.02
N SER A 59 -9.57 -21.07 13.88
CA SER A 59 -8.97 -21.34 12.58
C SER A 59 -9.24 -20.25 11.56
N LEU A 60 -8.23 -19.95 10.75
CA LEU A 60 -8.33 -19.10 9.57
C LEU A 60 -7.96 -19.93 8.33
N LYS A 61 -8.86 -20.01 7.35
CA LYS A 61 -8.59 -20.64 6.06
C LYS A 61 -8.70 -19.63 4.95
N ILE A 62 -7.69 -19.59 4.09
CA ILE A 62 -7.65 -18.75 2.89
C ILE A 62 -7.48 -19.66 1.69
N MET A 63 -8.40 -19.63 0.78
CA MET A 63 -8.39 -20.43 -0.44
C MET A 63 -8.36 -19.53 -1.67
N VAL A 64 -7.50 -19.87 -2.62
CA VAL A 64 -7.45 -19.27 -3.94
C VAL A 64 -7.67 -20.39 -4.96
N ARG A 65 -8.86 -20.42 -5.53
CA ARG A 65 -9.33 -21.55 -6.35
C ARG A 65 -9.26 -22.88 -5.56
N ASN A 66 -8.37 -23.83 -5.97
CA ASN A 66 -8.23 -25.15 -5.38
C ASN A 66 -7.00 -25.30 -4.47
N ARG A 67 -6.35 -24.22 -4.09
CA ARG A 67 -5.20 -24.22 -3.16
C ARG A 67 -5.47 -23.25 -2.03
N GLY A 68 -5.05 -23.60 -0.83
CA GLY A 68 -5.24 -22.74 0.30
C GLY A 68 -4.29 -23.01 1.45
N VAL A 69 -4.32 -22.11 2.40
CA VAL A 69 -3.59 -22.17 3.65
C VAL A 69 -4.59 -22.20 4.78
N SER A 70 -4.50 -23.20 5.65
CA SER A 70 -5.23 -23.21 6.91
C SER A 70 -4.28 -22.94 8.08
N ILE A 71 -4.68 -22.04 8.96
CA ILE A 71 -3.96 -21.66 10.17
C ILE A 71 -4.88 -22.04 11.34
N LEU A 72 -4.40 -22.95 12.17
CA LEU A 72 -5.12 -23.41 13.37
C LEU A 72 -4.44 -22.82 14.60
N GLU A 73 -5.21 -22.16 15.45
CA GLU A 73 -4.73 -21.76 16.78
C GLU A 73 -4.75 -22.96 17.72
N SER A 74 -3.60 -23.31 18.27
CA SER A 74 -3.41 -24.38 19.25
C SER A 74 -2.75 -23.82 20.51
N LEU A 75 -2.95 -24.49 21.65
CA LEU A 75 -2.27 -24.14 22.91
C LEU A 75 -0.74 -24.18 22.80
N GLU A 76 -0.19 -24.89 21.82
CA GLU A 76 1.24 -25.00 21.52
C GLU A 76 1.72 -23.94 20.51
N GLY A 77 0.82 -23.07 20.01
CA GLY A 77 1.07 -22.05 18.99
C GLY A 77 0.36 -22.32 17.67
N PRO A 78 0.40 -21.38 16.72
CA PRO A 78 -0.28 -21.49 15.44
C PRO A 78 0.35 -22.59 14.58
N ARG A 79 -0.47 -23.47 14.03
CA ARG A 79 -0.06 -24.48 13.04
C ARG A 79 -0.54 -24.06 11.66
N VAL A 80 0.41 -23.92 10.72
CA VAL A 80 0.13 -23.56 9.34
C VAL A 80 0.17 -24.83 8.49
N LYS A 81 -0.90 -25.07 7.71
CA LYS A 81 -1.00 -26.19 6.77
C LYS A 81 -1.37 -25.67 5.38
N ILE A 82 -0.59 -26.06 4.38
CA ILE A 82 -0.89 -25.76 2.97
C ILE A 82 -1.67 -26.97 2.44
N GLU A 83 -2.88 -26.73 1.94
CA GLU A 83 -3.78 -27.77 1.46
C GLU A 83 -4.19 -27.53 0.02
N LYS A 84 -4.42 -28.62 -0.71
CA LYS A 84 -5.01 -28.60 -2.04
C LYS A 84 -6.44 -29.14 -1.90
N PHE A 85 -7.42 -28.33 -2.33
CA PHE A 85 -8.83 -28.69 -2.22
C PHE A 85 -9.33 -29.13 -3.60
N ASP A 86 -9.85 -30.37 -3.71
CA ASP A 86 -10.24 -30.97 -5.00
C ASP A 86 -11.68 -30.66 -5.44
N ALA A 87 -12.49 -29.96 -4.64
CA ALA A 87 -13.85 -29.53 -4.99
C ALA A 87 -14.36 -28.39 -4.08
N PRO A 88 -15.39 -27.62 -4.48
CA PRO A 88 -16.07 -26.72 -3.57
C PRO A 88 -16.66 -27.52 -2.41
N VAL A 89 -16.20 -27.22 -1.20
CA VAL A 89 -16.66 -27.90 0.02
C VAL A 89 -18.13 -27.56 0.22
N GLN A 90 -19.02 -28.48 -0.15
CA GLN A 90 -20.33 -28.54 0.48
C GLN A 90 -20.10 -28.83 1.96
N SER A 91 -20.52 -27.91 2.80
CA SER A 91 -20.35 -27.99 4.25
C SER A 91 -21.01 -29.24 4.83
N ASP A 92 -20.22 -30.25 5.14
CA ASP A 92 -20.66 -31.36 6.02
C ASP A 92 -20.77 -30.83 7.45
N TYR A 93 -21.99 -30.44 7.82
CA TYR A 93 -22.37 -29.88 9.12
C TYR A 93 -22.41 -30.95 10.24
N GLU A 94 -21.96 -32.16 10.00
CA GLU A 94 -22.18 -33.27 10.98
C GLU A 94 -20.96 -33.68 11.82
N SER A 95 -19.76 -33.24 11.54
CA SER A 95 -18.58 -33.73 12.29
C SER A 95 -18.15 -32.89 13.50
N THR A 96 -18.81 -31.78 13.80
CA THR A 96 -18.42 -30.86 14.88
C THR A 96 -19.13 -31.14 16.22
N ARG A 97 -19.91 -32.22 16.34
CA ARG A 97 -20.64 -32.50 17.58
C ARG A 97 -19.85 -33.25 18.67
N ARG A 98 -18.57 -33.45 18.54
CA ARG A 98 -17.79 -34.25 19.51
C ARG A 98 -16.77 -33.47 20.36
N TYR A 99 -16.78 -32.14 20.32
CA TYR A 99 -15.92 -31.28 21.18
C TYR A 99 -16.72 -30.22 21.94
N GLN A 100 -17.96 -30.52 22.31
CA GLN A 100 -18.73 -29.72 23.27
C GLN A 100 -18.70 -30.42 24.63
N ASP A 101 -17.66 -30.19 25.40
CA ASP A 101 -17.77 -30.25 26.86
C ASP A 101 -16.52 -29.64 27.55
N TYR A 102 -16.36 -28.32 27.43
CA TYR A 102 -15.66 -27.51 28.41
C TYR A 102 -16.29 -26.13 28.45
N ASP A 103 -17.51 -26.07 28.97
CA ASP A 103 -18.17 -24.84 29.37
C ASP A 103 -17.47 -24.24 30.60
N LYS A 104 -16.47 -23.42 30.40
CA LYS A 104 -16.18 -22.31 31.30
C LYS A 104 -16.26 -21.05 30.48
N LYS A 105 -17.39 -20.31 30.62
CA LYS A 105 -17.48 -18.91 30.19
C LYS A 105 -16.26 -18.15 30.70
N PRO A 106 -15.26 -17.79 29.87
CA PRO A 106 -14.35 -16.72 30.20
C PRO A 106 -15.21 -15.47 30.05
N GLY A 107 -15.16 -14.61 31.08
CA GLY A 107 -15.80 -13.32 30.97
C GLY A 107 -15.43 -12.64 29.66
N SER A 108 -16.37 -11.98 29.04
CA SER A 108 -16.25 -11.32 27.74
C SER A 108 -15.07 -10.37 27.73
N ARG A 109 -13.89 -10.90 27.43
CA ARG A 109 -12.80 -10.08 26.90
C ARG A 109 -13.27 -9.71 25.50
N GLY A 110 -13.71 -8.46 25.35
CA GLY A 110 -14.23 -7.94 24.09
C GLY A 110 -13.38 -8.41 22.92
N ALA A 111 -14.00 -9.12 21.99
CA ALA A 111 -13.32 -9.62 20.79
C ALA A 111 -12.56 -8.44 20.18
N ARG A 112 -11.23 -8.53 20.09
CA ARG A 112 -10.40 -7.49 19.46
C ARG A 112 -10.90 -7.35 18.02
N SER A 113 -11.51 -6.21 17.70
CA SER A 113 -11.92 -5.89 16.34
C SER A 113 -10.70 -5.77 15.44
N PHE A 114 -10.83 -6.12 14.17
CA PHE A 114 -9.79 -5.88 13.17
C PHE A 114 -9.36 -4.41 13.18
N ARG A 115 -8.07 -4.18 13.24
CA ARG A 115 -7.44 -2.85 13.11
C ARG A 115 -6.31 -2.97 12.12
N GLY A 116 -6.37 -2.23 11.02
CA GLY A 116 -5.33 -2.23 10.00
C GLY A 116 -4.06 -1.49 10.43
N HIS A 117 -3.01 -1.57 9.64
CA HIS A 117 -1.68 -1.00 9.92
C HIS A 117 -1.25 -0.03 8.83
N TRP A 118 -1.97 1.12 8.73
CA TRP A 118 -1.63 2.19 7.80
C TRP A 118 -1.16 3.46 8.51
N SER A 119 -1.92 3.99 9.50
CA SER A 119 -1.58 5.25 10.16
C SER A 119 -0.24 5.14 10.90
N GLY A 120 0.63 6.14 10.71
CA GLY A 120 1.96 6.10 11.31
C GLY A 120 2.99 6.90 10.53
N LEU A 121 4.24 6.59 10.80
CA LEU A 121 5.41 7.19 10.16
C LEU A 121 6.16 6.15 9.33
N GLU A 122 6.60 6.55 8.15
CA GLU A 122 7.40 5.68 7.28
C GLU A 122 8.66 6.42 6.83
N PHE A 123 9.76 5.69 6.82
CA PHE A 123 11.05 6.16 6.35
C PHE A 123 11.62 5.16 5.36
N GLY A 124 12.10 5.65 4.23
CA GLY A 124 12.63 4.77 3.21
C GLY A 124 13.56 5.47 2.24
N LEU A 125 13.96 4.71 1.26
CA LEU A 125 14.71 5.14 0.10
C LEU A 125 13.77 5.20 -1.09
N GLY A 126 13.95 6.20 -1.95
CA GLY A 126 13.21 6.36 -3.18
C GLY A 126 14.16 6.43 -4.38
N ASN A 127 13.75 5.82 -5.47
CA ASN A 127 14.41 5.93 -6.76
C ASN A 127 13.34 5.79 -7.85
N TYR A 128 13.75 5.68 -9.09
CA TYR A 128 12.88 5.40 -10.22
C TYR A 128 13.53 4.41 -11.18
N THR A 129 12.69 3.77 -11.96
CA THR A 129 13.09 2.86 -13.04
C THR A 129 12.66 3.43 -14.39
N TYR A 130 13.36 3.04 -15.42
CA TYR A 130 12.93 3.20 -16.80
C TYR A 130 12.93 1.83 -17.46
N LEU A 131 11.81 1.45 -18.08
CA LEU A 131 11.62 0.11 -18.66
C LEU A 131 11.97 -1.03 -17.67
N ARG A 132 11.67 -0.85 -16.39
CA ARG A 132 11.96 -1.79 -15.28
C ARG A 132 13.47 -1.97 -14.99
N SER A 133 14.35 -1.13 -15.54
CA SER A 133 15.76 -1.03 -15.16
C SER A 133 16.01 0.23 -14.33
N MET A 134 17.00 0.18 -13.47
CA MET A 134 17.53 1.38 -12.80
C MET A 134 18.55 2.12 -13.66
N ASP A 135 19.02 1.50 -14.74
CA ASP A 135 19.92 2.13 -15.68
C ASP A 135 19.13 3.04 -16.60
N LEU A 136 19.54 4.29 -16.65
CA LEU A 136 18.93 5.29 -17.51
C LEU A 136 19.65 5.32 -18.86
N PRO A 137 18.94 5.66 -19.96
CA PRO A 137 19.58 5.97 -21.22
C PRO A 137 20.64 7.09 -21.08
N ASP A 138 21.70 7.01 -21.86
CA ASP A 138 22.85 7.94 -21.78
C ASP A 138 22.45 9.41 -21.93
N ASP A 139 21.48 9.70 -22.77
CA ASP A 139 20.96 11.04 -23.06
C ASP A 139 20.14 11.67 -21.92
N ILE A 140 19.79 10.87 -20.90
CA ILE A 140 19.14 11.33 -19.66
C ILE A 140 19.93 10.92 -18.41
N SER A 141 21.18 10.54 -18.54
CA SER A 141 22.06 10.14 -17.42
C SER A 141 22.21 11.23 -16.35
N TYR A 142 21.99 12.50 -16.70
CA TYR A 142 21.93 13.62 -15.76
C TYR A 142 20.80 13.48 -14.70
N MET A 143 19.84 12.61 -14.93
CA MET A 143 18.79 12.26 -13.99
C MET A 143 19.24 11.22 -12.96
N SER A 144 20.42 10.61 -13.09
CA SER A 144 20.91 9.56 -12.17
C SER A 144 20.90 10.03 -10.72
N LEU A 145 20.47 9.13 -9.82
CA LEU A 145 20.30 9.40 -8.40
C LEU A 145 21.28 8.62 -7.53
N ILE A 146 21.76 9.28 -6.49
CA ILE A 146 22.43 8.59 -5.37
C ILE A 146 21.33 7.97 -4.51
N THR A 147 21.02 6.68 -4.73
CA THR A 147 19.93 5.97 -4.05
C THR A 147 20.06 6.06 -2.53
N GLY A 148 21.24 5.83 -1.95
CA GLY A 148 21.45 5.89 -0.50
C GLY A 148 21.32 7.31 0.11
N LYS A 149 21.14 8.36 -0.72
CA LYS A 149 20.91 9.75 -0.31
C LYS A 149 19.57 10.29 -0.78
N SER A 150 18.75 9.45 -1.43
CA SER A 150 17.41 9.76 -1.88
C SER A 150 16.41 9.14 -0.90
N HIS A 151 15.67 9.97 -0.18
CA HIS A 151 14.86 9.54 0.94
C HIS A 151 13.38 9.79 0.68
N THR A 152 12.55 8.88 1.17
CA THR A 152 11.12 9.07 1.31
C THR A 152 10.74 9.16 2.78
N PHE A 153 9.80 10.05 3.09
CA PHE A 153 9.16 10.19 4.39
C PHE A 153 7.66 10.26 4.20
N ASN A 154 6.94 9.34 4.85
CA ASN A 154 5.48 9.34 4.81
C ASN A 154 4.93 9.59 6.21
N PHE A 155 3.97 10.50 6.28
CA PHE A 155 3.15 10.73 7.46
C PHE A 155 1.71 10.33 7.16
N ASN A 156 1.33 9.15 7.59
CA ASN A 156 0.00 8.58 7.39
C ASN A 156 -0.90 9.05 8.54
N ILE A 157 -1.69 10.10 8.26
CA ILE A 157 -2.41 10.91 9.24
C ILE A 157 -3.62 10.17 9.80
N SER A 158 -4.39 9.53 8.92
CA SER A 158 -5.63 8.87 9.30
C SER A 158 -5.76 7.51 8.65
N GLN A 159 -6.51 6.63 9.30
CA GLN A 159 -6.81 5.29 8.86
C GLN A 159 -8.26 4.96 9.09
N LEU A 160 -8.85 4.29 8.13
CA LEU A 160 -10.15 3.62 8.26
C LEU A 160 -9.92 2.12 8.02
N SER A 161 -10.28 1.31 9.01
CA SER A 161 -10.16 -0.15 8.95
C SER A 161 -11.53 -0.76 8.93
N MET A 162 -11.79 -1.63 7.97
CA MET A 162 -13.03 -2.35 7.80
C MET A 162 -12.73 -3.85 7.89
N GLY A 163 -12.95 -4.44 9.07
CA GLY A 163 -12.79 -5.86 9.29
C GLY A 163 -13.89 -6.64 8.58
N LEU A 164 -13.50 -7.52 7.66
CA LEU A 164 -14.39 -8.53 7.10
C LEU A 164 -14.44 -9.76 8.01
N THR A 165 -13.33 -10.03 8.67
CA THR A 165 -13.15 -11.02 9.74
C THR A 165 -12.26 -10.42 10.85
N ARG A 166 -11.95 -11.20 11.90
CA ARG A 166 -10.99 -10.79 12.95
C ARG A 166 -9.56 -10.64 12.43
N HIS A 167 -9.23 -11.35 11.35
CA HIS A 167 -7.88 -11.48 10.80
C HIS A 167 -7.73 -10.90 9.40
N PHE A 168 -8.82 -10.54 8.76
CA PHE A 168 -8.84 -10.08 7.37
C PHE A 168 -9.73 -8.85 7.22
N GLY A 169 -9.25 -7.84 6.50
CA GLY A 169 -10.02 -6.63 6.30
C GLY A 169 -9.45 -5.70 5.23
N LEU A 170 -10.18 -4.63 5.01
CA LEU A 170 -9.81 -3.54 4.12
C LEU A 170 -9.29 -2.37 4.94
N VAL A 171 -8.24 -1.72 4.45
CA VAL A 171 -7.62 -0.57 5.08
C VAL A 171 -7.47 0.54 4.05
N THR A 172 -7.96 1.72 4.41
CA THR A 172 -7.76 2.95 3.66
C THR A 172 -7.36 4.08 4.60
N GLY A 173 -6.99 5.23 4.05
CA GLY A 173 -6.59 6.35 4.87
C GLY A 173 -6.10 7.53 4.05
N ILE A 174 -5.50 8.50 4.72
CA ILE A 174 -4.90 9.68 4.11
C ILE A 174 -3.51 9.86 4.69
N GLY A 175 -2.53 10.10 3.83
CA GLY A 175 -1.14 10.35 4.23
C GLY A 175 -0.46 11.39 3.35
N LEU A 176 0.57 12.02 3.89
CA LEU A 176 1.49 12.88 3.16
C LEU A 176 2.76 12.10 2.84
N ASN A 177 3.17 12.14 1.58
CA ASN A 177 4.39 11.50 1.11
C ASN A 177 5.35 12.57 0.61
N TRP A 178 6.46 12.67 1.27
CA TRP A 178 7.52 13.60 0.92
C TRP A 178 8.73 12.83 0.41
N ASN A 179 9.09 13.05 -0.86
CA ASN A 179 10.28 12.48 -1.49
C ASN A 179 11.35 13.55 -1.69
N CYS A 180 12.59 13.15 -1.51
CA CYS A 180 13.76 13.95 -1.73
C CYS A 180 14.78 13.14 -2.53
N TYR A 181 14.87 13.38 -3.83
CA TYR A 181 15.76 12.71 -4.75
C TYR A 181 17.09 13.50 -4.85
N ARG A 182 18.20 12.82 -4.68
CA ARG A 182 19.54 13.39 -4.74
C ARG A 182 20.19 13.04 -6.06
N PHE A 183 20.42 14.03 -6.91
CA PHE A 183 21.16 13.82 -8.16
C PHE A 183 22.63 13.46 -7.89
N GLU A 184 23.17 12.59 -8.75
CA GLU A 184 24.56 12.14 -8.69
C GLU A 184 25.49 13.21 -9.26
N GLY A 185 25.11 13.87 -10.35
CA GLY A 185 25.88 14.89 -11.03
C GLY A 185 25.89 16.26 -10.35
N ASN A 186 26.70 17.15 -10.88
CA ASN A 186 26.76 18.58 -10.51
C ASN A 186 25.68 19.39 -11.26
N ASN A 187 24.51 18.84 -11.42
CA ASN A 187 23.41 19.36 -12.23
C ASN A 187 22.10 19.32 -11.46
N SER A 188 21.09 19.88 -12.05
CA SER A 188 19.69 19.78 -11.61
C SER A 188 18.78 19.64 -12.81
N ILE A 189 17.47 19.73 -12.60
CA ILE A 189 16.47 19.73 -13.66
C ILE A 189 15.71 21.06 -13.70
N THR A 190 15.29 21.44 -14.89
CA THR A 190 14.43 22.58 -15.14
C THR A 190 13.45 22.28 -16.27
N VAL A 191 12.48 23.16 -16.47
CA VAL A 191 11.62 23.13 -17.65
C VAL A 191 12.25 24.00 -18.71
N GLY A 192 12.70 23.39 -19.81
CA GLY A 192 13.31 24.08 -20.95
C GLY A 192 12.32 24.91 -21.76
N PRO A 193 12.81 25.62 -22.78
CA PRO A 193 12.00 26.47 -23.68
C PRO A 193 10.87 25.66 -24.37
N ASP A 194 11.14 24.44 -24.75
CA ASP A 194 10.16 23.50 -25.38
C ASP A 194 9.14 22.90 -24.41
N ARG A 195 9.16 23.40 -23.16
CA ARG A 195 8.32 22.89 -22.08
C ARG A 195 8.55 21.38 -21.79
N VAL A 196 9.77 20.91 -21.99
CA VAL A 196 10.24 19.56 -21.66
C VAL A 196 11.22 19.66 -20.51
N ILE A 197 11.37 18.61 -19.72
CA ILE A 197 12.40 18.58 -18.67
C ILE A 197 13.77 18.49 -19.32
N THR A 198 14.64 19.40 -18.92
CA THR A 198 16.02 19.48 -19.39
C THR A 198 16.99 19.57 -18.22
N GLU A 199 18.24 19.27 -18.49
CA GLU A 199 19.31 19.48 -17.54
C GLU A 199 19.48 20.98 -17.23
N LEU A 200 19.65 21.31 -15.97
CA LEU A 200 20.09 22.62 -15.51
C LEU A 200 21.55 22.49 -15.06
N VAL A 201 22.47 22.95 -15.92
CA VAL A 201 23.89 23.04 -15.60
C VAL A 201 24.11 24.38 -14.89
N PRO A 202 24.69 24.41 -13.69
CA PRO A 202 25.06 25.67 -13.03
C PRO A 202 26.06 26.48 -13.85
N PRO A 203 26.14 27.80 -13.63
CA PRO A 203 27.11 28.67 -14.34
C PRO A 203 28.54 28.16 -14.19
N ASP A 204 29.35 28.39 -15.21
CA ASP A 204 30.76 28.00 -15.22
C ASP A 204 31.51 28.56 -13.99
N GLY A 205 32.34 27.71 -13.39
CA GLY A 205 33.07 28.02 -12.16
C GLY A 205 32.30 27.78 -10.86
N SER A 206 31.00 27.46 -10.93
CA SER A 206 30.19 27.11 -9.74
C SER A 206 30.36 25.66 -9.42
N SER A 207 30.89 25.31 -8.24
CA SER A 207 30.98 23.93 -7.76
C SER A 207 29.73 23.58 -6.94
N VAL A 208 28.98 22.59 -7.41
CA VAL A 208 27.77 22.08 -6.71
C VAL A 208 28.16 21.14 -5.61
N LYS A 209 27.79 21.48 -4.38
CA LYS A 209 27.92 20.60 -3.22
C LYS A 209 26.77 19.60 -3.15
N LYS A 210 25.57 20.02 -3.57
CA LYS A 210 24.35 19.22 -3.38
C LYS A 210 23.24 19.69 -4.31
N SER A 211 22.71 18.76 -5.11
CA SER A 211 21.52 18.99 -5.90
C SER A 211 20.42 18.01 -5.50
N LYS A 212 19.22 18.52 -5.32
CA LYS A 212 18.05 17.75 -4.88
C LYS A 212 16.79 18.14 -5.64
N PHE A 213 15.95 17.14 -5.89
CA PHE A 213 14.58 17.34 -6.33
C PHE A 213 13.63 16.80 -5.27
N SER A 214 12.67 17.58 -4.85
CA SER A 214 11.74 17.21 -3.79
C SER A 214 10.31 17.28 -4.32
N THR A 215 9.49 16.29 -3.92
CA THR A 215 8.07 16.25 -4.26
C THR A 215 7.24 15.98 -3.00
N LEU A 216 6.03 16.51 -2.96
CA LEU A 216 5.05 16.31 -1.91
C LEU A 216 3.74 15.83 -2.54
N TYR A 217 3.23 14.70 -2.07
CA TYR A 217 1.96 14.12 -2.49
C TYR A 217 1.03 13.89 -1.30
N LEU A 218 -0.26 14.04 -1.54
CA LEU A 218 -1.31 13.50 -0.67
C LEU A 218 -1.67 12.11 -1.20
N ASN A 219 -1.49 11.08 -0.37
CA ASN A 219 -1.72 9.69 -0.75
C ASN A 219 -2.99 9.13 -0.09
N VAL A 220 -3.69 8.30 -0.84
CA VAL A 220 -4.86 7.53 -0.39
C VAL A 220 -4.67 6.07 -0.80
N PRO A 221 -4.47 5.15 0.15
CA PRO A 221 -4.36 3.73 -0.12
C PRO A 221 -5.72 3.04 -0.17
N ALA A 222 -5.76 1.88 -0.83
CA ALA A 222 -6.82 0.88 -0.69
C ALA A 222 -6.14 -0.49 -0.60
N LEU A 223 -6.03 -1.00 0.63
CA LEU A 223 -5.26 -2.20 0.96
C LEU A 223 -6.19 -3.31 1.44
N ILE A 224 -5.82 -4.53 1.11
CA ILE A 224 -6.29 -5.74 1.76
C ILE A 224 -5.22 -6.12 2.77
N GLU A 225 -5.62 -6.35 4.03
CA GLU A 225 -4.70 -6.74 5.09
C GLU A 225 -5.12 -8.04 5.74
N LEU A 226 -4.14 -8.93 5.92
CA LEU A 226 -4.23 -10.20 6.62
C LEU A 226 -3.37 -10.13 7.89
N GLN A 227 -3.96 -10.49 9.02
CA GLN A 227 -3.32 -10.54 10.33
C GLN A 227 -3.23 -11.99 10.80
N ILE A 228 -2.05 -12.56 10.77
CA ILE A 228 -1.79 -13.94 11.14
C ILE A 228 -1.39 -13.96 12.62
N PRO A 229 -2.11 -14.68 13.50
CA PRO A 229 -1.68 -14.85 14.88
C PRO A 229 -0.27 -15.44 14.97
N ALA A 230 0.59 -14.82 15.78
CA ALA A 230 1.97 -15.22 15.97
C ALA A 230 2.32 -15.31 17.46
N GLY A 231 1.58 -16.11 18.19
CA GLY A 231 1.67 -16.26 19.66
C GLY A 231 0.44 -15.69 20.39
N TYR A 232 0.52 -15.57 21.71
CA TYR A 232 -0.63 -15.24 22.59
C TYR A 232 -1.29 -13.89 22.32
N SER A 233 -0.57 -12.89 21.83
CA SER A 233 -1.15 -11.56 21.56
C SER A 233 -0.57 -10.86 20.34
N ASN A 234 0.44 -11.41 19.72
CA ASN A 234 1.17 -10.79 18.61
C ASN A 234 0.65 -11.26 17.25
N ARG A 235 0.82 -10.41 16.23
CA ARG A 235 0.35 -10.69 14.87
C ARG A 235 1.41 -10.37 13.84
N LEU A 236 1.53 -11.25 12.84
CA LEU A 236 2.22 -10.97 11.59
C LEU A 236 1.19 -10.33 10.66
N ASN A 237 1.48 -9.14 10.17
CA ASN A 237 0.59 -8.36 9.31
C ASN A 237 1.14 -8.36 7.89
N ILE A 238 0.30 -8.70 6.93
CA ILE A 238 0.61 -8.68 5.50
C ILE A 238 -0.48 -7.86 4.82
N ALA A 239 -0.09 -6.79 4.16
CA ALA A 239 -1.03 -5.96 3.43
C ALA A 239 -0.53 -5.71 2.01
N ALA A 240 -1.46 -5.66 1.07
CA ALA A 240 -1.17 -5.31 -0.32
C ALA A 240 -2.37 -4.62 -0.96
N GLY A 241 -2.11 -3.79 -1.95
CA GLY A 241 -3.18 -3.12 -2.67
C GLY A 241 -2.68 -2.00 -3.55
N VAL A 242 -3.57 -1.05 -3.81
CA VAL A 242 -3.31 0.11 -4.65
C VAL A 242 -3.18 1.36 -3.80
N ILE A 243 -2.42 2.33 -4.31
CA ILE A 243 -2.26 3.64 -3.70
C ILE A 243 -2.42 4.71 -4.78
N GLY A 244 -3.29 5.69 -4.51
CA GLY A 244 -3.44 6.88 -5.33
C GLY A 244 -2.78 8.07 -4.66
N GLY A 245 -2.25 9.01 -5.46
CA GLY A 245 -1.64 10.23 -4.93
C GLY A 245 -1.97 11.46 -5.77
N ILE A 246 -2.11 12.60 -5.09
CA ILE A 246 -2.28 13.92 -5.71
C ILE A 246 -1.06 14.76 -5.37
N LYS A 247 -0.38 15.32 -6.39
CA LYS A 247 0.76 16.19 -6.20
C LYS A 247 0.33 17.50 -5.54
N LEU A 248 1.01 17.86 -4.45
CA LEU A 248 0.81 19.13 -3.76
C LEU A 248 1.92 20.13 -4.09
N ASN A 249 3.16 19.66 -4.18
CA ASN A 249 4.31 20.54 -4.42
C ASN A 249 5.46 19.80 -5.10
N ALA A 250 6.30 20.56 -5.82
CA ALA A 250 7.60 20.09 -6.30
C ALA A 250 8.60 21.26 -6.29
N ALA A 251 9.87 20.93 -6.00
CA ALA A 251 10.95 21.94 -5.95
C ALA A 251 12.31 21.32 -6.22
N THR A 252 13.17 22.04 -6.91
CA THR A 252 14.61 21.78 -6.96
C THR A 252 15.34 22.64 -5.94
N ARG A 253 16.46 22.13 -5.44
CA ARG A 253 17.37 22.86 -4.56
C ARG A 253 18.81 22.50 -4.87
N ILE A 254 19.58 23.47 -5.30
CA ILE A 254 21.03 23.39 -5.50
C ILE A 254 21.70 24.13 -4.35
N VAL A 255 22.71 23.53 -3.76
CA VAL A 255 23.57 24.15 -2.75
C VAL A 255 24.98 24.14 -3.32
N PHE A 256 25.57 25.32 -3.47
CA PHE A 256 26.92 25.51 -3.95
C PHE A 256 27.96 25.38 -2.82
N GLN A 257 29.25 25.29 -3.19
CA GLN A 257 30.35 25.17 -2.20
C GLN A 257 30.50 26.43 -1.34
N ASP A 258 30.25 27.59 -1.89
CA ASP A 258 30.21 28.89 -1.22
C ASP A 258 29.02 29.10 -0.28
N LYS A 259 28.16 28.06 -0.16
CA LYS A 259 26.93 28.06 0.63
C LYS A 259 25.74 28.79 0.00
N GLU A 260 25.89 29.36 -1.18
CA GLU A 260 24.73 29.86 -1.92
C GLU A 260 23.72 28.75 -2.19
N VAL A 261 22.43 29.12 -2.20
CA VAL A 261 21.32 28.16 -2.37
C VAL A 261 20.39 28.68 -3.45
N LEU A 262 20.30 27.95 -4.55
CA LEU A 262 19.30 28.16 -5.57
C LEU A 262 18.13 27.21 -5.33
N LYS A 263 16.95 27.77 -5.04
CA LYS A 263 15.71 27.01 -4.88
C LYS A 263 14.70 27.45 -5.93
N THR A 264 14.16 26.49 -6.69
CA THR A 264 13.13 26.74 -7.68
C THR A 264 11.91 25.87 -7.34
N ASN A 265 10.78 26.53 -7.09
CA ASN A 265 9.49 25.84 -6.95
C ASN A 265 8.80 25.84 -8.33
N GLY A 266 8.15 24.75 -8.68
CA GLY A 266 7.47 24.67 -9.96
C GLY A 266 6.69 23.38 -10.13
N ASP A 267 5.98 23.27 -11.23
CA ASP A 267 5.22 22.08 -11.58
C ASP A 267 6.12 20.94 -12.09
N PHE A 268 7.26 21.28 -12.72
CA PHE A 268 8.23 20.35 -13.32
C PHE A 268 7.58 19.29 -14.22
N ASN A 269 6.50 19.63 -14.89
CA ASN A 269 5.73 18.73 -15.75
C ASN A 269 5.32 17.40 -15.10
N LEU A 270 5.35 17.30 -13.78
CA LEU A 270 4.92 16.10 -13.08
C LEU A 270 3.43 15.84 -13.26
N ASN A 271 3.05 14.60 -13.35
CA ASN A 271 1.65 14.22 -13.31
C ASN A 271 0.99 14.68 -12.00
N LEU A 272 -0.20 15.29 -12.11
CA LEU A 272 -0.97 15.72 -10.94
C LEU A 272 -1.44 14.51 -10.12
N PHE A 273 -1.87 13.46 -10.82
CA PHE A 273 -2.32 12.21 -10.21
C PHE A 273 -1.32 11.11 -10.49
N ARG A 274 -1.07 10.29 -9.48
CA ARG A 274 -0.29 9.06 -9.63
C ARG A 274 -1.04 7.89 -9.01
N ALA A 275 -0.79 6.71 -9.53
CA ALA A 275 -1.32 5.46 -9.01
C ALA A 275 -0.22 4.41 -9.00
N GLY A 276 -0.24 3.53 -8.00
CA GLY A 276 0.76 2.50 -7.84
C GLY A 276 0.25 1.30 -7.06
N LEU A 277 1.13 0.34 -6.91
CA LEU A 277 0.96 -0.84 -6.10
C LEU A 277 1.81 -0.70 -4.85
N THR A 278 1.28 -1.12 -3.71
CA THR A 278 2.04 -1.15 -2.46
C THR A 278 1.84 -2.48 -1.77
N ALA A 279 2.91 -2.97 -1.15
CA ALA A 279 2.90 -4.18 -0.34
C ALA A 279 3.62 -3.90 0.97
N ARG A 280 3.14 -4.53 2.04
CA ARG A 280 3.62 -4.35 3.40
C ARG A 280 3.66 -5.68 4.12
N VAL A 281 4.69 -5.89 4.91
CA VAL A 281 4.81 -7.05 5.79
C VAL A 281 5.44 -6.62 7.09
N GLY A 282 4.90 -7.05 8.21
CA GLY A 282 5.43 -6.63 9.49
C GLY A 282 4.88 -7.41 10.67
N TYR A 283 5.43 -7.07 11.81
CA TYR A 283 5.11 -7.68 13.09
C TYR A 283 4.68 -6.58 14.06
N GLU A 284 3.46 -6.70 14.59
CA GLU A 284 2.85 -5.66 15.41
C GLU A 284 2.87 -4.29 14.70
N ASN A 285 3.48 -3.30 15.32
CA ASN A 285 3.53 -1.92 14.84
C ASN A 285 4.72 -1.63 13.90
N PHE A 286 5.59 -2.60 13.65
CA PHE A 286 6.74 -2.44 12.76
C PHE A 286 6.50 -3.16 11.44
N MET A 287 6.62 -2.46 10.32
CA MET A 287 6.41 -3.01 8.99
C MET A 287 7.54 -2.62 8.02
N LEU A 288 7.86 -3.52 7.13
CA LEU A 288 8.57 -3.21 5.89
C LEU A 288 7.52 -2.86 4.82
N PHE A 289 7.80 -1.89 3.99
CA PHE A 289 6.93 -1.54 2.87
C PHE A 289 7.70 -1.38 1.57
N GLY A 290 7.02 -1.61 0.47
CA GLY A 290 7.46 -1.29 -0.88
C GLY A 290 6.29 -0.74 -1.68
N THR A 291 6.54 0.34 -2.42
CA THR A 291 5.54 0.98 -3.29
C THR A 291 6.16 1.25 -4.66
N TYR A 292 5.47 0.87 -5.71
CA TYR A 292 5.83 1.12 -7.09
C TYR A 292 4.71 1.91 -7.77
N TYR A 293 5.03 3.08 -8.30
CA TYR A 293 4.07 3.93 -9.00
C TYR A 293 4.08 3.61 -10.49
N ALA A 294 3.03 2.94 -10.95
CA ALA A 294 2.87 2.58 -12.37
C ALA A 294 2.47 3.78 -13.25
N THR A 295 2.05 4.88 -12.66
CA THR A 295 1.85 6.13 -13.40
C THR A 295 3.20 6.76 -13.67
N PRO A 296 3.55 7.07 -14.93
CA PRO A 296 4.75 7.79 -15.29
C PRO A 296 4.92 9.08 -14.48
N TRP A 297 6.15 9.45 -14.15
CA TRP A 297 6.40 10.60 -13.28
C TRP A 297 6.01 11.92 -13.92
N PHE A 298 6.35 12.09 -15.20
CA PHE A 298 6.06 13.27 -15.97
C PHE A 298 4.80 13.12 -16.84
N ARG A 299 4.23 14.25 -17.24
CA ARG A 299 3.15 14.27 -18.25
C ARG A 299 3.68 13.72 -19.58
N GLU A 300 2.79 13.19 -20.38
CA GLU A 300 3.11 12.62 -21.69
C GLU A 300 3.93 13.59 -22.53
N LEU A 301 5.03 13.09 -23.10
CA LEU A 301 5.99 13.85 -23.90
C LEU A 301 6.61 15.09 -23.20
N LYS A 302 6.52 15.19 -21.87
CA LYS A 302 7.09 16.32 -21.09
C LYS A 302 8.23 15.89 -20.17
N GLY A 303 8.53 14.61 -20.12
CA GLY A 303 9.72 14.08 -19.43
C GLY A 303 11.02 14.42 -20.14
N PRO A 304 12.17 14.09 -19.54
CA PRO A 304 13.49 14.31 -20.13
C PRO A 304 13.61 13.55 -21.46
N ASN A 305 13.89 14.26 -22.56
CA ASN A 305 13.96 13.70 -23.92
C ASN A 305 12.78 12.78 -24.30
N GLY A 306 11.59 13.04 -23.75
CA GLY A 306 10.40 12.21 -23.94
C GLY A 306 10.35 10.93 -23.10
N TYR A 307 11.37 10.61 -22.32
CA TYR A 307 11.38 9.48 -21.40
C TYR A 307 10.52 9.76 -20.17
N ASN A 308 9.98 8.67 -19.60
CA ASN A 308 9.07 8.77 -18.46
C ASN A 308 9.43 7.73 -17.39
N PRO A 309 10.36 8.06 -16.48
CA PRO A 309 10.70 7.15 -15.39
C PRO A 309 9.54 6.96 -14.42
N GLU A 310 9.51 5.79 -13.79
CA GLU A 310 8.47 5.33 -12.86
C GLU A 310 9.06 5.25 -11.45
N PRO A 311 8.57 6.06 -10.49
CA PRO A 311 9.10 6.09 -9.13
C PRO A 311 8.76 4.83 -8.34
N PHE A 312 9.67 4.46 -7.43
CA PHE A 312 9.42 3.46 -6.41
C PHE A 312 10.02 3.85 -5.06
N GLU A 313 9.51 3.25 -4.02
CA GLU A 313 9.90 3.48 -2.63
C GLU A 313 10.00 2.15 -1.88
N ILE A 314 11.00 2.02 -1.00
CA ILE A 314 11.15 0.89 -0.10
C ILE A 314 11.62 1.39 1.27
N GLY A 315 11.08 0.84 2.34
CA GLY A 315 11.46 1.31 3.66
C GLY A 315 10.78 0.58 4.81
N ILE A 316 10.82 1.24 5.96
CA ILE A 316 10.24 0.78 7.21
C ILE A 316 9.12 1.71 7.64
N ALA A 317 8.11 1.15 8.28
CA ALA A 317 6.96 1.85 8.82
C ALA A 317 6.76 1.53 10.30
N PHE A 318 6.38 2.56 11.07
CA PHE A 318 5.91 2.44 12.44
C PHE A 318 4.45 2.88 12.47
N THR A 319 3.55 1.96 12.79
CA THR A 319 2.11 2.22 12.83
C THR A 319 1.67 2.60 14.25
N PHE A 320 0.66 3.49 14.34
CA PHE A 320 0.12 3.98 15.60
C PHE A 320 -1.02 3.13 16.15
N ASN A 321 -1.12 1.89 15.75
CA ASN A 321 -2.17 0.99 16.20
C ASN A 321 -1.88 0.46 17.62
N ASN A 322 -2.61 0.95 18.59
CA ASN A 322 -2.70 0.43 19.94
C ASN A 322 -4.07 -0.21 20.19
#